data_5335984f0899eef478ece2435cacd5af
#
_entry.id   5335984f0899eef478ece2435cacd5af
#
_cell.length_a   1.000
_cell.length_b   1.000
_cell.length_c   1.000
_cell.angle_alpha   90.00
_cell.angle_beta   90.00
_cell.angle_gamma   90.00
#
_symmetry.space_group_name_H-M   'P 1'
#
loop_
_entity.id
_entity.type
_entity.pdbx_description
1 polymer ?
#
loop_
_entity_poly.entity_id
_entity_poly.type
_entity_poly.pdbx_seq_one_letter_code
_entity_poly.pdbx_strand_id
1 'polypeptide(L)'
;MPNWITLTEIALLEYANKHSLSATQVPPGGISDALPPSFQDKNPNNVLVTASFGHIIPNSFLGHFEPSKRLNVHPSLLPRYRGAAPIQWTIANGDTSTGVSVQRLVEKGKGIDGGDIVGSVDGIVRQSY
;
A
#
# COMPACT_ATOMS: atom_id res chain seq x y z
N MET A 1 7.42 -26.88 0.15
CA MET A 1 7.20 -25.72 1.03
C MET A 1 5.75 -25.29 0.88
N PRO A 2 4.98 -25.11 1.94
CA PRO A 2 3.58 -24.71 1.78
C PRO A 2 3.52 -23.29 1.22
N ASN A 3 2.86 -23.14 0.07
CA ASN A 3 2.47 -21.85 -0.46
C ASN A 3 1.41 -21.28 0.47
N TRP A 4 1.80 -20.37 1.35
CA TRP A 4 0.85 -19.59 2.12
C TRP A 4 0.19 -18.58 1.20
N ILE A 5 -0.89 -18.97 0.55
CA ILE A 5 -1.81 -18.02 -0.09
C ILE A 5 -2.63 -17.44 1.04
N THR A 6 -2.46 -16.17 1.34
CA THR A 6 -3.32 -15.52 2.34
C THR A 6 -4.74 -15.42 1.79
N LEU A 7 -5.74 -15.64 2.63
CA LEU A 7 -7.17 -15.51 2.26
C LEU A 7 -7.48 -14.16 1.58
N THR A 8 -6.73 -13.12 1.93
CA THR A 8 -6.85 -11.78 1.37
C THR A 8 -6.45 -11.72 -0.11
N GLU A 9 -5.40 -12.45 -0.50
CA GLU A 9 -4.95 -12.51 -1.90
C GLU A 9 -5.98 -13.21 -2.79
N ILE A 10 -6.58 -14.29 -2.31
CA ILE A 10 -7.66 -15.01 -3.02
C ILE A 10 -8.86 -14.08 -3.23
N ALA A 11 -9.31 -13.39 -2.19
CA ALA A 11 -10.48 -12.51 -2.26
C ALA A 11 -10.29 -11.35 -3.25
N LEU A 12 -9.10 -10.74 -3.28
CA LEU A 12 -8.78 -9.68 -4.23
C LEU A 12 -8.73 -10.19 -5.67
N LEU A 13 -8.16 -11.37 -5.89
CA LEU A 13 -8.10 -12.00 -7.21
C LEU A 13 -9.50 -12.39 -7.71
N GLU A 14 -10.33 -12.97 -6.85
CA GLU A 14 -11.72 -13.29 -7.16
C GLU A 14 -12.53 -12.03 -7.51
N TYR A 15 -12.35 -10.96 -6.72
CA TYR A 15 -13.00 -9.68 -7.00
C TYR A 15 -12.56 -9.11 -8.35
N ALA A 16 -11.26 -9.11 -8.62
CA ALA A 16 -10.73 -8.63 -9.89
C ALA A 16 -11.30 -9.41 -11.08
N ASN A 17 -11.32 -10.72 -10.99
CA ASN A 17 -11.88 -11.60 -12.04
C ASN A 17 -13.38 -11.32 -12.25
N LYS A 18 -14.15 -11.18 -11.17
CA LYS A 18 -15.58 -10.88 -11.23
C LYS A 18 -15.88 -9.55 -11.93
N HIS A 19 -14.99 -8.57 -11.78
CA HIS A 19 -15.17 -7.21 -12.32
C HIS A 19 -14.33 -6.95 -13.58
N SER A 20 -13.76 -7.99 -14.20
CA SER A 20 -12.91 -7.89 -15.40
C SER A 20 -11.75 -6.91 -15.24
N LEU A 21 -11.18 -6.86 -14.02
CA LEU A 21 -9.99 -6.07 -13.73
C LEU A 21 -8.73 -6.91 -13.97
N SER A 22 -7.71 -6.29 -14.55
CA SER A 22 -6.41 -6.95 -14.68
C SER A 22 -5.76 -7.12 -13.31
N ALA A 23 -5.40 -8.34 -12.96
CA ALA A 23 -4.70 -8.66 -11.73
C ALA A 23 -3.43 -9.43 -12.02
N THR A 24 -2.35 -9.07 -11.32
CA THR A 24 -1.06 -9.75 -11.41
C THR A 24 -0.55 -10.00 -10.00
N GLN A 25 -0.19 -11.25 -9.72
CA GLN A 25 0.40 -11.59 -8.45
C GLN A 25 1.86 -11.16 -8.41
N VAL A 26 2.25 -10.47 -7.35
CA VAL A 26 3.65 -10.12 -7.10
C VAL A 26 4.38 -11.36 -6.58
N PRO A 27 5.49 -11.77 -7.20
CA PRO A 27 6.24 -12.94 -6.75
C PRO A 27 6.87 -12.69 -5.36
N PRO A 28 7.26 -13.76 -4.62
CA PRO A 28 7.86 -13.63 -3.29
C PRO A 28 9.12 -12.74 -3.24
N GLY A 29 9.81 -12.55 -4.35
CA GLY A 29 10.96 -11.65 -4.48
C GLY A 29 10.61 -10.16 -4.59
N GLY A 30 9.31 -9.81 -4.59
CA GLY A 30 8.85 -8.44 -4.75
C GLY A 30 8.58 -8.04 -6.20
N ILE A 31 8.31 -6.74 -6.41
CA ILE A 31 8.14 -6.19 -7.74
C ILE A 31 9.48 -6.24 -8.46
N SER A 32 9.56 -7.02 -9.54
CA SER A 32 10.70 -6.96 -10.47
C SER A 32 10.60 -5.69 -11.33
N ASP A 33 11.74 -5.26 -11.91
CA ASP A 33 11.78 -4.13 -12.84
C ASP A 33 10.97 -4.39 -14.14
N ALA A 34 10.55 -5.64 -14.36
CA ALA A 34 9.66 -6.00 -15.43
C ALA A 34 8.21 -5.65 -15.07
N LEU A 35 7.77 -4.50 -15.55
CA LEU A 35 6.36 -4.11 -15.48
C LEU A 35 5.53 -5.09 -16.32
N PRO A 36 4.33 -5.49 -15.83
CA PRO A 36 3.35 -6.11 -16.72
C PRO A 36 3.13 -5.24 -17.96
N PRO A 37 2.86 -5.84 -19.11
CA PRO A 37 2.66 -5.10 -20.38
C PRO A 37 1.65 -3.95 -20.27
N SER A 38 0.63 -4.10 -19.43
CA SER A 38 -0.39 -3.08 -19.15
C SER A 38 0.15 -1.81 -18.46
N PHE A 39 1.37 -1.85 -17.89
CA PHE A 39 2.01 -0.71 -17.21
C PHE A 39 3.17 -0.11 -18.02
N GLN A 40 3.47 -0.65 -19.20
CA GLN A 40 4.59 -0.15 -20.01
C GLN A 40 4.30 1.21 -20.65
N ASP A 41 3.04 1.58 -20.78
CA ASP A 41 2.66 2.89 -21.27
C ASP A 41 2.87 3.95 -20.19
N LYS A 42 3.88 4.80 -20.39
CA LYS A 42 4.11 5.99 -19.57
C LYS A 42 3.02 7.03 -19.81
N ASN A 43 1.82 6.75 -19.33
CA ASN A 43 0.74 7.71 -19.40
C ASN A 43 0.84 8.66 -18.19
N PRO A 44 0.98 9.98 -18.40
CA PRO A 44 1.06 10.94 -17.31
C PRO A 44 -0.20 10.98 -16.43
N ASN A 45 -1.30 10.38 -16.88
CA ASN A 45 -2.53 10.27 -16.09
C ASN A 45 -2.59 9.05 -15.18
N ASN A 46 -1.64 8.12 -15.29
CA ASN A 46 -1.59 6.96 -14.41
C ASN A 46 -1.36 7.37 -12.96
N VAL A 47 -2.09 6.75 -12.06
CA VAL A 47 -1.98 6.93 -10.59
C VAL A 47 -1.56 5.60 -9.99
N LEU A 48 -0.52 5.62 -9.17
CA LEU A 48 -0.14 4.50 -8.33
C LEU A 48 -0.78 4.68 -6.96
N VAL A 49 -1.57 3.70 -6.54
CA VAL A 49 -2.12 3.63 -5.19
C VAL A 49 -1.68 2.32 -4.55
N THR A 50 -1.10 2.40 -3.38
CA THR A 50 -0.77 1.22 -2.57
C THR A 50 -1.60 1.22 -1.28
N ALA A 51 -2.01 0.04 -0.86
CA ALA A 51 -2.70 -0.18 0.41
C ALA A 51 -2.28 -1.54 0.95
N SER A 52 -1.77 -1.59 2.18
CA SER A 52 -1.29 -2.83 2.81
C SER A 52 -0.28 -3.62 1.95
N PHE A 53 0.50 -2.93 1.15
CA PHE A 53 1.48 -3.54 0.25
C PHE A 53 2.76 -3.87 1.02
N GLY A 54 3.00 -5.16 1.24
CA GLY A 54 4.08 -5.67 2.13
C GLY A 54 5.49 -5.63 1.53
N HIS A 55 5.69 -5.06 0.34
CA HIS A 55 6.99 -5.01 -0.32
C HIS A 55 7.47 -3.58 -0.53
N ILE A 56 8.79 -3.41 -0.53
CA ILE A 56 9.38 -2.13 -0.95
C ILE A 56 9.25 -2.00 -2.47
N ILE A 57 8.72 -0.87 -2.91
CA ILE A 57 8.57 -0.57 -4.32
C ILE A 57 9.91 -0.01 -4.85
N PRO A 58 10.51 -0.61 -5.88
CA PRO A 58 11.75 -0.12 -6.48
C PRO A 58 11.60 1.28 -7.07
N ASN A 59 12.66 2.07 -7.01
CA ASN A 59 12.66 3.42 -7.61
C ASN A 59 12.45 3.39 -9.14
N SER A 60 12.93 2.35 -9.82
CA SER A 60 12.66 2.11 -11.24
C SER A 60 11.16 2.02 -11.53
N PHE A 61 10.42 1.27 -10.69
CA PHE A 61 8.97 1.17 -10.81
C PHE A 61 8.27 2.49 -10.49
N LEU A 62 8.67 3.18 -9.43
CA LEU A 62 8.14 4.50 -9.08
C LEU A 62 8.34 5.50 -10.23
N GLY A 63 9.45 5.40 -10.95
CA GLY A 63 9.79 6.28 -12.08
C GLY A 63 8.79 6.26 -13.24
N HIS A 64 7.88 5.29 -13.30
CA HIS A 64 6.80 5.27 -14.30
C HIS A 64 5.62 6.18 -13.97
N PHE A 65 5.58 6.72 -12.76
CA PHE A 65 4.49 7.58 -12.30
C PHE A 65 5.01 8.95 -11.89
N GLU A 66 4.21 9.98 -12.13
CA GLU A 66 4.51 11.32 -11.63
C GLU A 66 4.56 11.33 -10.09
N PRO A 67 5.52 12.02 -9.44
CA PRO A 67 5.64 12.04 -7.98
C PRO A 67 4.35 12.43 -7.25
N SER A 68 3.56 13.34 -7.84
CA SER A 68 2.26 13.78 -7.31
C SER A 68 1.19 12.70 -7.36
N LYS A 69 1.39 11.65 -8.17
CA LYS A 69 0.43 10.58 -8.43
C LYS A 69 0.82 9.23 -7.81
N ARG A 70 1.79 9.24 -6.89
CA ARG A 70 2.25 8.06 -6.14
C ARG A 70 1.68 8.15 -4.74
N LEU A 71 0.67 7.36 -4.42
CA LEU A 71 -0.06 7.44 -3.16
C LEU A 71 0.04 6.14 -2.37
N ASN A 72 0.12 6.25 -1.05
CA ASN A 72 0.02 5.13 -0.13
C ASN A 72 -1.08 5.39 0.89
N VAL A 73 -1.97 4.42 1.05
CA VAL A 73 -2.98 4.41 2.11
C VAL A 73 -2.38 3.70 3.30
N HIS A 74 -2.13 4.47 4.37
CA HIS A 74 -1.51 3.99 5.60
C HIS A 74 -2.52 3.97 6.75
N PRO A 75 -2.77 2.82 7.41
CA PRO A 75 -3.82 2.71 8.41
C PRO A 75 -3.36 3.20 9.79
N SER A 76 -2.92 4.44 9.85
CA SER A 76 -2.70 5.21 11.08
C SER A 76 -2.80 6.72 10.80
N LEU A 77 -2.93 7.50 11.85
CA LEU A 77 -2.77 8.96 11.77
C LEU A 77 -1.26 9.30 11.80
N LEU A 78 -0.65 9.38 10.64
CA LEU A 78 0.76 9.75 10.51
C LEU A 78 1.03 11.12 11.18
N PRO A 79 2.19 11.29 11.85
CA PRO A 79 3.39 10.45 11.83
C PRO A 79 3.39 9.29 12.84
N ARG A 80 2.29 9.03 13.55
CA ARG A 80 2.20 7.90 14.49
C ARG A 80 2.19 6.58 13.72
N TYR A 81 2.88 5.58 14.27
CA TYR A 81 2.91 4.21 13.72
C TYR A 81 3.37 4.12 12.27
N ARG A 82 4.43 4.86 11.91
CA ARG A 82 5.13 4.65 10.64
C ARG A 82 5.66 3.22 10.54
N GLY A 83 5.74 2.71 9.34
CA GLY A 83 6.29 1.38 9.07
C GLY A 83 5.26 0.27 9.19
N ALA A 84 5.72 -0.92 9.57
CA ALA A 84 4.92 -2.13 9.55
C ALA A 84 3.93 -2.21 10.71
N ALA A 85 2.78 -2.86 10.44
CA ALA A 85 1.78 -3.26 11.43
C ALA A 85 1.17 -2.09 12.26
N PRO A 86 0.79 -0.96 11.66
CA PRO A 86 0.26 0.20 12.41
C PRO A 86 -1.02 -0.13 13.20
N ILE A 87 -1.88 -0.99 12.67
CA ILE A 87 -3.12 -1.41 13.36
C ILE A 87 -2.78 -2.19 14.63
N GLN A 88 -1.84 -3.14 14.54
CA GLN A 88 -1.42 -3.95 15.67
C GLN A 88 -0.77 -3.09 16.77
N TRP A 89 0.04 -2.11 16.38
CA TRP A 89 0.64 -1.16 17.32
C TRP A 89 -0.37 -0.25 17.98
N THR A 90 -1.38 0.21 17.25
CA THR A 90 -2.50 0.97 17.80
C THR A 90 -3.20 0.19 18.94
N ILE A 91 -3.51 -1.08 18.68
CA ILE A 91 -4.16 -1.96 19.66
C ILE A 91 -3.24 -2.25 20.85
N ALA A 92 -1.98 -2.60 20.58
CA ALA A 92 -1.00 -2.95 21.61
C ALA A 92 -0.72 -1.77 22.58
N ASN A 93 -0.81 -0.55 22.09
CA ASN A 93 -0.64 0.66 22.94
C ASN A 93 -1.95 1.10 23.63
N GLY A 94 -3.05 0.39 23.42
CA GLY A 94 -4.34 0.71 24.05
C GLY A 94 -4.98 2.00 23.53
N ASP A 95 -4.63 2.43 22.32
CA ASP A 95 -5.25 3.61 21.71
C ASP A 95 -6.74 3.37 21.48
N THR A 96 -7.54 4.36 21.85
CA THR A 96 -9.01 4.31 21.65
C THR A 96 -9.42 4.92 20.32
N SER A 97 -8.53 5.63 19.67
CA SER A 97 -8.74 6.24 18.36
C SER A 97 -7.49 6.10 17.49
N THR A 98 -7.72 5.93 16.21
CA THR A 98 -6.70 5.98 15.16
C THR A 98 -7.33 6.52 13.89
N GLY A 99 -6.74 6.29 12.74
CA GLY A 99 -7.31 6.70 11.47
C GLY A 99 -6.54 6.14 10.31
N VAL A 100 -6.74 6.75 9.17
CA VAL A 100 -6.07 6.42 7.93
C VAL A 100 -5.47 7.70 7.36
N SER A 101 -4.23 7.64 6.94
CA SER A 101 -3.56 8.72 6.21
C SER A 101 -3.29 8.30 4.77
N VAL A 102 -3.50 9.21 3.84
CA VAL A 102 -3.01 9.08 2.47
C VAL A 102 -1.77 9.95 2.36
N GLN A 103 -0.67 9.35 1.98
CA GLN A 103 0.61 10.04 1.83
C GLN A 103 1.20 9.81 0.44
N ARG A 104 2.12 10.67 0.03
CA ARG A 104 2.90 10.47 -1.17
C ARG A 104 3.93 9.37 -0.96
N LEU A 105 4.05 8.44 -1.90
CA LEU A 105 5.16 7.50 -1.93
C LEU A 105 6.43 8.24 -2.34
N VAL A 106 7.44 8.13 -1.50
CA VAL A 106 8.78 8.69 -1.75
C VAL A 106 9.77 7.59 -2.09
N GLU A 107 10.84 7.98 -2.76
CA GLU A 107 11.90 7.07 -3.14
C GLU A 107 12.60 6.46 -1.92
N LYS A 108 13.12 5.24 -2.10
CA LYS A 108 13.94 4.57 -1.10
C LYS A 108 15.10 5.50 -0.68
N GLY A 109 15.23 5.72 0.62
CA GLY A 109 16.23 6.65 1.18
C GLY A 109 15.63 7.88 1.86
N LYS A 110 14.39 8.23 1.58
CA LYS A 110 13.68 9.35 2.24
C LYS A 110 12.90 8.94 3.51
N GLY A 111 13.08 7.70 3.95
CA GLY A 111 12.42 7.13 5.13
C GLY A 111 11.13 6.38 4.79
N ILE A 112 10.82 5.39 5.63
CA ILE A 112 9.56 4.62 5.51
C ILE A 112 8.41 5.52 5.96
N ASP A 113 7.35 5.57 5.16
CA ASP A 113 6.18 6.42 5.39
C ASP A 113 6.55 7.89 5.71
N GLY A 114 7.58 8.38 5.03
CA GLY A 114 8.13 9.73 5.22
C GLY A 114 7.64 10.77 4.21
N GLY A 115 6.73 10.41 3.32
CA GLY A 115 6.18 11.33 2.34
C GLY A 115 5.15 12.31 2.90
N ASP A 116 4.87 13.36 2.15
CA ASP A 116 3.88 14.36 2.52
C ASP A 116 2.50 13.74 2.68
N ILE A 117 1.80 14.08 3.74
CA ILE A 117 0.43 13.67 3.99
C ILE A 117 -0.48 14.51 3.08
N VAL A 118 -1.23 13.81 2.22
CA VAL A 118 -2.20 14.42 1.29
C VAL A 118 -3.54 14.63 1.98
N GLY A 119 -3.89 13.74 2.89
CA GLY A 119 -5.11 13.81 3.68
C GLY A 119 -5.17 12.70 4.71
N SER A 120 -6.01 12.87 5.71
CA SER A 120 -6.25 11.87 6.75
C SER A 120 -7.69 11.91 7.23
N VAL A 121 -8.15 10.76 7.72
CA VAL A 121 -9.46 10.61 8.38
C VAL A 121 -9.23 9.85 9.67
N ASP A 122 -9.74 10.37 10.77
CA ASP A 122 -9.72 9.73 12.07
C ASP A 122 -10.91 8.77 12.25
N GLY A 123 -10.77 7.85 13.18
CA GLY A 123 -11.77 6.85 13.50
C GLY A 123 -11.60 6.27 14.90
N ILE A 124 -12.62 5.59 15.37
CA ILE A 124 -12.63 4.95 16.69
C ILE A 124 -12.15 3.51 16.54
N VAL A 125 -11.23 3.08 17.41
CA VAL A 125 -10.84 1.67 17.56
C VAL A 125 -11.93 0.97 18.34
N ARG A 126 -12.68 0.09 17.70
CA ARG A 126 -13.60 -0.83 18.40
C ARG A 126 -12.87 -2.11 18.72
N GLN A 127 -12.59 -2.33 20.00
CA GLN A 127 -12.17 -3.63 20.48
C GLN A 127 -13.46 -4.44 20.73
N SER A 128 -13.70 -5.46 19.92
CA SER A 128 -14.71 -6.49 20.25
C SER A 128 -14.02 -7.53 21.14
N TYR A 129 -14.46 -7.64 22.37
CA TYR A 129 -14.10 -8.74 23.25
C TYR A 129 -14.91 -9.97 22.87
#